data_e0d8ca97379772f71d917e9676e38052
#
_entry.id   e0d8ca97379772f71d917e9676e38052
#
_cell.length_a   1.000
_cell.length_b   1.000
_cell.length_c   1.000
_cell.angle_alpha   90.00
_cell.angle_beta   90.00
_cell.angle_gamma   90.00
#
_symmetry.space_group_name_H-M   'P 1'
#
loop_
_entity.id
_entity.type
_entity.pdbx_description
1 polymer ?
#
loop_
_entity_poly.entity_id
_entity_poly.type
_entity_poly.pdbx_seq_one_letter_code
_entity_poly.pdbx_strand_id
1 'polypeptide(L)'
;MRSRRRDQAFHYARDYSNFEVKIMIGMQSQADFDPAKAEVFAEGILTALNNGALCLMVSVGHRTGLFDVLRTLPPATSHEIAARAGLHERYVREWLGAMVAAGVVEVEPTTDRFVFPVEHATWLTRAAAADNLAVFAQYIALLGRVEDDLVECFKKGGGVPYDKYPRFHAVMAEDSGQSVLSSLESHILPLVPGLDARLAAGIRVLDVGCGRGRIMNYLAALYPNSRFTGMDLSLEAITFARQEATEKRLQNIEFVVADMSDFDSTAPSAAFDFITTFDAIHDQARPLHVLKGIHRALRDDGVYLMQDIKGSSHVHNNIAHPLGTFLYTVSCMHCMTVSLAQGGEGLGAMWGEEKTRAYLQRAGFRSIETYQLAHDIQNNWYVVRKQDQEPSQKDNPDDQDRYGLQ
;
A
#
# COMPACT_ATOMS: atom_id res chain seq x y z
N MET A 1 10.60 -8.49 -36.03
CA MET A 1 9.47 -9.40 -35.70
C MET A 1 8.30 -8.75 -34.93
N ARG A 2 8.38 -7.49 -34.51
CA ARG A 2 7.31 -6.78 -33.75
C ARG A 2 6.14 -6.27 -34.58
N SER A 3 6.22 -6.17 -35.91
CA SER A 3 5.14 -5.63 -36.77
C SER A 3 4.07 -6.65 -37.20
N ARG A 4 4.36 -7.95 -37.18
CA ARG A 4 3.40 -8.97 -37.63
C ARG A 4 2.39 -9.46 -36.58
N ARG A 5 2.60 -9.19 -35.28
CA ARG A 5 1.63 -9.54 -34.22
C ARG A 5 0.47 -8.58 -34.08
N ARG A 6 0.56 -7.34 -34.62
CA ARG A 6 -0.56 -6.37 -34.64
C ARG A 6 -1.66 -6.75 -35.62
N ASP A 7 -1.34 -7.41 -36.72
CA ASP A 7 -2.31 -7.65 -37.80
C ASP A 7 -3.24 -8.85 -37.56
N GLN A 8 -2.90 -9.79 -36.65
CA GLN A 8 -3.75 -10.97 -36.37
C GLN A 8 -4.83 -10.73 -35.30
N ALA A 9 -4.70 -9.77 -34.44
CA ALA A 9 -5.75 -9.38 -33.48
C ALA A 9 -6.92 -8.67 -34.19
N PHE A 10 -6.68 -8.10 -35.36
CA PHE A 10 -7.66 -7.30 -36.13
C PHE A 10 -8.74 -8.12 -36.86
N HIS A 11 -8.61 -9.45 -37.01
CA HIS A 11 -9.60 -10.22 -37.77
C HIS A 11 -10.80 -10.69 -36.96
N TYR A 12 -10.75 -10.64 -35.60
CA TYR A 12 -11.93 -10.98 -34.79
C TYR A 12 -12.92 -9.82 -34.61
N ALA A 13 -12.51 -8.59 -34.86
CA ALA A 13 -13.37 -7.39 -34.69
C ALA A 13 -14.23 -7.07 -35.94
N ARG A 14 -14.01 -7.72 -37.10
CA ARG A 14 -14.66 -7.32 -38.35
C ARG A 14 -16.06 -7.93 -38.59
N ASP A 15 -16.52 -8.87 -37.79
CA ASP A 15 -17.85 -9.49 -37.99
C ASP A 15 -19.00 -8.84 -37.17
N TYR A 16 -18.71 -7.78 -36.44
CA TYR A 16 -19.73 -7.05 -35.66
C TYR A 16 -20.40 -5.89 -36.42
N SER A 17 -20.17 -5.75 -37.73
CA SER A 17 -20.74 -4.67 -38.55
C SER A 17 -22.26 -4.76 -38.81
N ASN A 18 -22.93 -5.83 -38.32
CA ASN A 18 -24.38 -6.03 -38.48
C ASN A 18 -25.17 -6.04 -37.18
N PHE A 19 -24.56 -5.65 -36.03
CA PHE A 19 -25.34 -5.33 -34.84
C PHE A 19 -25.74 -3.87 -34.90
N GLU A 20 -26.96 -3.58 -35.42
CA GLU A 20 -27.66 -2.34 -35.08
C GLU A 20 -27.94 -2.33 -33.59
N VAL A 21 -26.96 -1.96 -32.78
CA VAL A 21 -27.19 -1.59 -31.39
C VAL A 21 -27.90 -0.24 -31.42
N LYS A 22 -29.22 -0.26 -31.43
CA LYS A 22 -30.03 0.89 -30.99
C LYS A 22 -29.74 1.12 -29.52
N ILE A 23 -28.59 1.77 -29.23
CA ILE A 23 -28.34 2.32 -27.92
C ILE A 23 -29.29 3.51 -27.80
N MET A 24 -30.39 3.35 -27.06
CA MET A 24 -31.16 4.47 -26.52
C MET A 24 -30.28 5.16 -25.46
N ILE A 25 -29.26 5.88 -25.93
CA ILE A 25 -28.60 6.92 -25.12
C ILE A 25 -29.46 8.16 -25.33
N GLY A 26 -30.06 8.65 -24.25
CA GLY A 26 -30.80 9.90 -24.30
C GLY A 26 -29.94 11.02 -24.87
N MET A 27 -30.40 11.57 -25.97
CA MET A 27 -30.14 12.91 -26.54
C MET A 27 -28.68 13.44 -26.47
N GLN A 28 -27.71 12.71 -27.04
CA GLN A 28 -26.60 13.30 -27.74
C GLN A 28 -26.74 12.95 -29.23
N SER A 29 -26.64 13.93 -30.09
CA SER A 29 -26.91 13.75 -31.53
C SER A 29 -25.91 12.71 -32.09
N GLN A 30 -26.38 11.86 -32.99
CA GLN A 30 -25.57 10.90 -33.77
C GLN A 30 -24.37 11.57 -34.49
N ALA A 31 -24.37 12.92 -34.58
CA ALA A 31 -23.31 13.73 -35.13
C ALA A 31 -22.01 13.81 -34.31
N ASP A 32 -22.05 13.45 -33.00
CA ASP A 32 -20.90 13.56 -32.09
C ASP A 32 -20.21 12.23 -31.81
N PHE A 33 -20.67 11.10 -32.40
CA PHE A 33 -20.04 9.80 -32.22
C PHE A 33 -18.79 9.67 -33.10
N ASP A 34 -17.63 9.47 -32.46
CA ASP A 34 -16.34 9.23 -33.09
C ASP A 34 -15.97 7.74 -32.99
N PRO A 35 -16.08 7.00 -34.10
CA PRO A 35 -15.77 5.55 -34.11
C PRO A 35 -14.32 5.26 -33.72
N ALA A 36 -13.36 6.12 -34.07
CA ALA A 36 -11.96 5.92 -33.73
C ALA A 36 -11.71 6.01 -32.23
N LYS A 37 -12.38 6.95 -31.54
CA LYS A 37 -12.33 7.02 -30.07
C LYS A 37 -12.96 5.80 -29.42
N ALA A 38 -14.06 5.27 -29.98
CA ALA A 38 -14.70 4.08 -29.46
C ALA A 38 -13.79 2.83 -29.61
N GLU A 39 -13.06 2.70 -30.73
CA GLU A 39 -12.12 1.61 -30.95
C GLU A 39 -10.92 1.69 -30.00
N VAL A 40 -10.30 2.84 -29.84
CA VAL A 40 -9.21 3.06 -28.88
C VAL A 40 -9.65 2.75 -27.44
N PHE A 41 -10.87 3.12 -27.05
CA PHE A 41 -11.42 2.77 -25.74
C PHE A 41 -11.59 1.26 -25.57
N ALA A 42 -12.11 0.58 -26.59
CA ALA A 42 -12.30 -0.88 -26.55
C ALA A 42 -10.95 -1.63 -26.44
N GLU A 43 -9.92 -1.21 -27.16
CA GLU A 43 -8.55 -1.75 -27.03
C GLU A 43 -7.99 -1.51 -25.62
N GLY A 44 -8.26 -0.36 -25.01
CA GLY A 44 -7.91 -0.05 -23.65
C GLY A 44 -8.54 -1.03 -22.64
N ILE A 45 -9.82 -1.35 -22.81
CA ILE A 45 -10.53 -2.32 -21.94
C ILE A 45 -9.98 -3.74 -22.13
N LEU A 46 -9.68 -4.17 -23.35
CA LEU A 46 -9.04 -5.48 -23.61
C LEU A 46 -7.66 -5.57 -22.93
N THR A 47 -6.88 -4.49 -22.99
CA THR A 47 -5.60 -4.38 -22.29
C THR A 47 -5.79 -4.48 -20.76
N ALA A 48 -6.78 -3.78 -20.21
CA ALA A 48 -7.10 -3.82 -18.79
C ALA A 48 -7.50 -5.23 -18.31
N LEU A 49 -8.30 -5.98 -19.12
CA LEU A 49 -8.64 -7.37 -18.82
C LEU A 49 -7.40 -8.28 -18.76
N ASN A 50 -6.49 -8.16 -19.73
CA ASN A 50 -5.24 -8.92 -19.73
C ASN A 50 -4.36 -8.55 -18.53
N ASN A 51 -4.25 -7.26 -18.18
CA ASN A 51 -3.49 -6.79 -17.03
C ASN A 51 -4.09 -7.27 -15.71
N GLY A 52 -5.42 -7.28 -15.59
CA GLY A 52 -6.09 -7.83 -14.40
C GLY A 52 -5.85 -9.33 -14.24
N ALA A 53 -5.92 -10.10 -15.34
CA ALA A 53 -5.60 -11.52 -15.33
C ALA A 53 -4.12 -11.77 -15.00
N LEU A 54 -3.20 -10.96 -15.52
CA LEU A 54 -1.79 -11.00 -15.18
C LEU A 54 -1.56 -10.79 -13.70
N CYS A 55 -2.18 -9.77 -13.08
CA CYS A 55 -2.06 -9.52 -11.65
C CYS A 55 -2.47 -10.74 -10.81
N LEU A 56 -3.56 -11.44 -11.18
CA LEU A 56 -3.97 -12.67 -10.50
C LEU A 56 -2.89 -13.76 -10.59
N MET A 57 -2.29 -13.95 -11.78
CA MET A 57 -1.24 -14.96 -11.98
C MET A 57 0.08 -14.54 -11.32
N VAL A 58 0.42 -13.26 -11.29
CA VAL A 58 1.57 -12.74 -10.51
C VAL A 58 1.36 -13.02 -9.01
N SER A 59 0.18 -12.76 -8.48
CA SER A 59 -0.18 -13.12 -7.10
C SER A 59 0.00 -14.62 -6.82
N VAL A 60 -0.44 -15.49 -7.73
CA VAL A 60 -0.25 -16.95 -7.59
C VAL A 60 1.24 -17.30 -7.60
N GLY A 61 2.01 -16.77 -8.56
CA GLY A 61 3.46 -17.01 -8.66
C GLY A 61 4.22 -16.58 -7.41
N HIS A 62 3.90 -15.40 -6.87
CA HIS A 62 4.49 -14.90 -5.64
C HIS A 62 4.17 -15.80 -4.43
N ARG A 63 2.90 -16.15 -4.24
CA ARG A 63 2.44 -16.96 -3.11
C ARG A 63 2.94 -18.40 -3.12
N THR A 64 3.14 -18.96 -4.29
CA THR A 64 3.67 -20.32 -4.48
C THR A 64 5.21 -20.36 -4.51
N GLY A 65 5.88 -19.18 -4.53
CA GLY A 65 7.33 -19.09 -4.62
C GLY A 65 7.88 -19.40 -6.02
N LEU A 66 7.04 -19.46 -7.04
CA LEU A 66 7.47 -19.80 -8.41
C LEU A 66 8.50 -18.83 -8.98
N PHE A 67 8.38 -17.53 -8.72
CA PHE A 67 9.37 -16.55 -9.16
C PHE A 67 10.73 -16.76 -8.48
N ASP A 68 10.74 -17.07 -7.18
CA ASP A 68 11.98 -17.34 -6.43
C ASP A 68 12.65 -18.63 -6.91
N VAL A 69 11.87 -19.66 -7.26
CA VAL A 69 12.36 -20.90 -7.83
C VAL A 69 12.95 -20.66 -9.22
N LEU A 70 12.19 -20.00 -10.12
CA LEU A 70 12.62 -19.70 -11.49
C LEU A 70 13.92 -18.91 -11.54
N ARG A 71 14.11 -17.95 -10.63
CA ARG A 71 15.34 -17.16 -10.54
C ARG A 71 16.59 -18.02 -10.33
N THR A 72 16.45 -19.18 -9.70
CA THR A 72 17.57 -20.07 -9.35
C THR A 72 17.81 -21.18 -10.35
N LEU A 73 16.91 -21.35 -11.35
CA LEU A 73 16.99 -22.40 -12.32
C LEU A 73 17.65 -21.92 -13.63
N PRO A 74 18.47 -22.78 -14.30
CA PRO A 74 18.75 -22.60 -15.72
C PRO A 74 17.47 -22.80 -16.54
N PRO A 75 17.49 -22.60 -17.86
CA PRO A 75 16.35 -22.91 -18.72
C PRO A 75 15.79 -24.30 -18.41
N ALA A 76 14.51 -24.40 -18.03
CA ALA A 76 13.91 -25.62 -17.47
C ALA A 76 12.52 -25.89 -18.07
N THR A 77 12.12 -27.16 -18.15
CA THR A 77 10.78 -27.59 -18.52
C THR A 77 9.77 -27.36 -17.39
N SER A 78 8.47 -27.37 -17.70
CA SER A 78 7.42 -27.25 -16.67
C SER A 78 7.51 -28.36 -15.61
N HIS A 79 7.93 -29.56 -15.96
CA HIS A 79 8.13 -30.68 -15.04
C HIS A 79 9.29 -30.42 -14.05
N GLU A 80 10.44 -29.94 -14.57
CA GLU A 80 11.60 -29.59 -13.75
C GLU A 80 11.29 -28.44 -12.77
N ILE A 81 10.58 -27.41 -13.24
CA ILE A 81 10.14 -26.26 -12.43
C ILE A 81 9.18 -26.75 -11.35
N ALA A 82 8.15 -27.53 -11.72
CA ALA A 82 7.19 -28.06 -10.77
C ALA A 82 7.83 -28.95 -9.70
N ALA A 83 8.71 -29.86 -10.09
CA ALA A 83 9.46 -30.70 -9.16
C ALA A 83 10.31 -29.87 -8.19
N ARG A 84 11.02 -28.84 -8.69
CA ARG A 84 11.84 -27.96 -7.86
C ARG A 84 11.03 -27.09 -6.89
N ALA A 85 9.82 -26.68 -7.30
CA ALA A 85 8.90 -25.90 -6.49
C ALA A 85 8.04 -26.75 -5.51
N GLY A 86 8.02 -28.07 -5.67
CA GLY A 86 7.14 -28.96 -4.93
C GLY A 86 5.66 -28.75 -5.29
N LEU A 87 5.36 -28.41 -6.55
CA LEU A 87 4.03 -28.08 -7.04
C LEU A 87 3.55 -29.08 -8.08
N HIS A 88 2.23 -29.07 -8.33
CA HIS A 88 1.63 -29.91 -9.35
C HIS A 88 1.88 -29.36 -10.75
N GLU A 89 2.52 -30.17 -11.63
CA GLU A 89 2.99 -29.75 -12.96
C GLU A 89 1.89 -29.15 -13.83
N ARG A 90 0.69 -29.72 -13.84
CA ARG A 90 -0.40 -29.23 -14.70
C ARG A 90 -0.75 -27.76 -14.40
N TYR A 91 -0.73 -27.34 -13.13
CA TYR A 91 -0.96 -25.96 -12.74
C TYR A 91 0.25 -25.07 -13.07
N VAL A 92 1.47 -25.56 -12.86
CA VAL A 92 2.70 -24.82 -13.21
C VAL A 92 2.75 -24.56 -14.71
N ARG A 93 2.44 -25.54 -15.55
CA ARG A 93 2.41 -25.39 -17.01
C ARG A 93 1.37 -24.38 -17.48
N GLU A 94 0.17 -24.39 -16.89
CA GLU A 94 -0.87 -23.40 -17.22
C GLU A 94 -0.45 -21.99 -16.80
N TRP A 95 0.13 -21.87 -15.61
CA TRP A 95 0.68 -20.61 -15.11
C TRP A 95 1.80 -20.08 -15.99
N LEU A 96 2.73 -20.93 -16.42
CA LEU A 96 3.80 -20.55 -17.35
C LEU A 96 3.23 -20.05 -18.68
N GLY A 97 2.17 -20.68 -19.19
CA GLY A 97 1.46 -20.20 -20.38
C GLY A 97 0.98 -18.76 -20.24
N ALA A 98 0.37 -18.42 -19.11
CA ALA A 98 -0.06 -17.04 -18.83
C ALA A 98 1.14 -16.09 -18.72
N MET A 99 2.21 -16.49 -18.04
CA MET A 99 3.43 -15.68 -17.90
C MET A 99 4.13 -15.42 -19.24
N VAL A 100 4.17 -16.42 -20.12
CA VAL A 100 4.76 -16.28 -21.46
C VAL A 100 3.89 -15.37 -22.34
N ALA A 101 2.57 -15.56 -22.30
CA ALA A 101 1.65 -14.71 -23.07
C ALA A 101 1.75 -13.22 -22.65
N ALA A 102 2.00 -12.98 -21.37
CA ALA A 102 2.21 -11.63 -20.82
C ALA A 102 3.65 -11.10 -20.97
N GLY A 103 4.60 -11.91 -21.48
CA GLY A 103 6.00 -11.52 -21.65
C GLY A 103 6.80 -11.46 -20.34
N VAL A 104 6.32 -12.08 -19.25
CA VAL A 104 7.01 -12.15 -17.95
C VAL A 104 8.06 -13.25 -17.92
N VAL A 105 7.76 -14.39 -18.54
CA VAL A 105 8.66 -15.53 -18.71
C VAL A 105 8.86 -15.76 -20.19
N GLU A 106 10.06 -16.12 -20.61
CA GLU A 106 10.37 -16.50 -21.98
C GLU A 106 10.32 -18.02 -22.13
N VAL A 107 10.05 -18.49 -23.36
CA VAL A 107 10.09 -19.91 -23.70
C VAL A 107 10.89 -20.12 -24.99
N GLU A 108 11.77 -21.11 -25.00
CA GLU A 108 12.45 -21.53 -26.20
C GLU A 108 11.55 -22.48 -27.00
N PRO A 109 11.10 -22.12 -28.22
CA PRO A 109 10.09 -22.88 -28.95
C PRO A 109 10.53 -24.29 -29.38
N THR A 110 11.82 -24.57 -29.46
CA THR A 110 12.37 -25.84 -29.91
C THR A 110 12.54 -26.86 -28.81
N THR A 111 12.65 -26.42 -27.57
CA THR A 111 12.95 -27.28 -26.40
C THR A 111 11.87 -27.24 -25.32
N ASP A 112 10.87 -26.37 -25.45
CA ASP A 112 9.86 -26.06 -24.43
C ASP A 112 10.47 -25.75 -23.05
N ARG A 113 11.67 -25.12 -23.06
CA ARG A 113 12.34 -24.67 -21.83
C ARG A 113 12.01 -23.21 -21.55
N PHE A 114 11.65 -22.96 -20.30
CA PHE A 114 11.27 -21.64 -19.81
C PHE A 114 12.47 -20.94 -19.17
N VAL A 115 12.56 -19.64 -19.41
CA VAL A 115 13.61 -18.75 -18.87
C VAL A 115 12.92 -17.57 -18.17
N PHE A 116 13.34 -17.30 -16.95
CA PHE A 116 12.90 -16.10 -16.25
C PHE A 116 14.02 -15.05 -16.35
N PRO A 117 13.83 -13.95 -17.12
CA PRO A 117 14.84 -12.94 -17.31
C PRO A 117 15.29 -12.34 -15.97
N VAL A 118 16.59 -12.12 -15.81
CA VAL A 118 17.15 -11.57 -14.56
C VAL A 118 16.62 -10.18 -14.26
N GLU A 119 16.33 -9.39 -15.30
CA GLU A 119 15.73 -8.07 -15.21
C GLU A 119 14.32 -8.14 -14.60
N HIS A 120 13.53 -9.15 -14.93
CA HIS A 120 12.21 -9.34 -14.37
C HIS A 120 12.27 -9.86 -12.92
N ALA A 121 13.30 -10.63 -12.59
CA ALA A 121 13.51 -11.15 -11.24
C ALA A 121 13.77 -10.02 -10.22
N THR A 122 14.31 -8.88 -10.65
CA THR A 122 14.54 -7.70 -9.80
C THR A 122 13.22 -7.02 -9.35
N TRP A 123 12.08 -7.40 -9.92
CA TRP A 123 10.75 -6.81 -9.63
C TRP A 123 9.73 -7.80 -9.08
N LEU A 124 9.96 -9.11 -9.18
CA LEU A 124 8.94 -10.11 -8.89
C LEU A 124 9.36 -11.17 -7.85
N THR A 125 10.62 -11.15 -7.40
CA THR A 125 11.12 -12.09 -6.40
C THR A 125 11.18 -11.47 -5.01
N ARG A 126 11.17 -12.32 -3.96
CA ARG A 126 11.37 -11.84 -2.58
C ARG A 126 12.74 -11.21 -2.36
N ALA A 127 13.74 -11.60 -3.13
CA ALA A 127 15.07 -11.00 -3.10
C ALA A 127 15.11 -9.55 -3.64
N ALA A 128 14.08 -9.11 -4.35
CA ALA A 128 13.93 -7.72 -4.78
C ALA A 128 13.61 -6.76 -3.62
N ALA A 129 13.22 -7.28 -2.46
CA ALA A 129 12.90 -6.52 -1.25
C ALA A 129 11.89 -5.39 -1.54
N ALA A 130 12.27 -4.12 -1.37
CA ALA A 130 11.42 -2.96 -1.58
C ALA A 130 10.86 -2.85 -3.01
N ASP A 131 11.57 -3.40 -4.00
CA ASP A 131 11.19 -3.33 -5.42
C ASP A 131 10.25 -4.47 -5.85
N ASN A 132 9.83 -5.37 -4.94
CA ASN A 132 8.99 -6.52 -5.28
C ASN A 132 7.54 -6.14 -5.55
N LEU A 133 7.20 -5.85 -6.79
CA LEU A 133 5.84 -5.49 -7.22
C LEU A 133 4.83 -6.64 -7.11
N ALA A 134 5.29 -7.89 -7.00
CA ALA A 134 4.39 -9.04 -6.89
C ALA A 134 3.57 -9.04 -5.59
N VAL A 135 4.02 -8.34 -4.55
CA VAL A 135 3.26 -8.15 -3.30
C VAL A 135 1.97 -7.38 -3.57
N PHE A 136 2.03 -6.30 -4.34
CA PHE A 136 0.86 -5.48 -4.67
C PHE A 136 -0.16 -6.23 -5.52
N ALA A 137 0.26 -7.19 -6.35
CA ALA A 137 -0.64 -8.02 -7.14
C ALA A 137 -1.60 -8.85 -6.27
N GLN A 138 -1.26 -9.10 -5.00
CA GLN A 138 -2.12 -9.84 -4.07
C GLN A 138 -3.41 -9.08 -3.72
N TYR A 139 -3.39 -7.73 -3.78
CA TYR A 139 -4.58 -6.92 -3.51
C TYR A 139 -5.70 -7.19 -4.51
N ILE A 140 -5.39 -7.42 -5.79
CA ILE A 140 -6.41 -7.68 -6.82
C ILE A 140 -7.24 -8.92 -6.47
N ALA A 141 -6.58 -10.01 -6.08
CA ALA A 141 -7.28 -11.24 -5.67
C ALA A 141 -8.01 -11.09 -4.33
N LEU A 142 -7.46 -10.29 -3.42
CA LEU A 142 -8.03 -10.05 -2.10
C LEU A 142 -9.32 -9.22 -2.21
N LEU A 143 -9.28 -8.12 -2.96
CA LEU A 143 -10.41 -7.22 -3.17
C LEU A 143 -11.52 -7.88 -3.99
N GLY A 144 -11.18 -8.68 -5.00
CA GLY A 144 -12.18 -9.40 -5.81
C GLY A 144 -13.07 -10.36 -5.00
N ARG A 145 -12.69 -10.73 -3.77
CA ARG A 145 -13.53 -11.59 -2.92
C ARG A 145 -14.76 -10.88 -2.35
N VAL A 146 -14.77 -9.57 -2.27
CA VAL A 146 -15.84 -8.77 -1.67
C VAL A 146 -16.65 -8.02 -2.71
N GLU A 147 -16.48 -8.30 -4.00
CA GLU A 147 -17.18 -7.62 -5.08
C GLU A 147 -18.69 -7.70 -4.91
N ASP A 148 -19.25 -8.88 -4.64
CA ASP A 148 -20.70 -9.07 -4.44
C ASP A 148 -21.23 -8.30 -3.22
N ASP A 149 -20.49 -8.34 -2.09
CA ASP A 149 -20.84 -7.58 -0.89
C ASP A 149 -20.81 -6.07 -1.18
N LEU A 150 -19.81 -5.61 -1.95
CA LEU A 150 -19.69 -4.21 -2.34
C LEU A 150 -20.82 -3.75 -3.26
N VAL A 151 -21.22 -4.58 -4.24
CA VAL A 151 -22.39 -4.29 -5.11
C VAL A 151 -23.66 -4.09 -4.29
N GLU A 152 -23.84 -4.85 -3.22
CA GLU A 152 -24.96 -4.62 -2.30
C GLU A 152 -24.81 -3.30 -1.53
N CYS A 153 -23.59 -2.92 -1.12
CA CYS A 153 -23.34 -1.62 -0.51
C CYS A 153 -23.65 -0.45 -1.47
N PHE A 154 -23.35 -0.58 -2.76
CA PHE A 154 -23.73 0.44 -3.77
C PHE A 154 -25.24 0.64 -3.86
N LYS A 155 -26.04 -0.41 -3.62
CA LYS A 155 -27.51 -0.35 -3.68
C LYS A 155 -28.14 0.15 -2.39
N LYS A 156 -27.56 -0.19 -1.24
CA LYS A 156 -28.22 -0.05 0.07
C LYS A 156 -27.49 0.87 1.04
N GLY A 157 -26.28 1.30 0.71
CA GLY A 157 -25.36 1.93 1.66
C GLY A 157 -24.73 0.93 2.63
N GLY A 158 -24.13 1.43 3.70
CA GLY A 158 -23.36 0.61 4.65
C GLY A 158 -21.94 0.37 4.18
N GLY A 159 -21.32 -0.75 4.61
CA GLY A 159 -19.96 -1.09 4.25
C GLY A 159 -19.68 -2.59 4.43
N VAL A 160 -18.50 -3.01 3.97
CA VAL A 160 -18.02 -4.40 4.05
C VAL A 160 -17.09 -4.52 5.26
N PRO A 161 -17.39 -5.36 6.26
CA PRO A 161 -16.59 -5.44 7.48
C PRO A 161 -15.26 -6.19 7.27
N TYR A 162 -14.29 -5.97 8.16
CA TYR A 162 -12.93 -6.52 8.09
C TYR A 162 -12.87 -8.05 8.00
N ASP A 163 -13.78 -8.78 8.62
CA ASP A 163 -13.81 -10.24 8.61
C ASP A 163 -14.07 -10.85 7.22
N LYS A 164 -14.54 -10.05 6.27
CA LYS A 164 -14.71 -10.45 4.87
C LYS A 164 -13.38 -10.50 4.09
N TYR A 165 -12.29 -9.95 4.64
CA TYR A 165 -10.98 -9.87 3.97
C TYR A 165 -9.96 -10.84 4.59
N PRO A 166 -10.10 -12.17 4.35
CA PRO A 166 -9.12 -13.12 4.86
C PRO A 166 -7.74 -12.80 4.27
N ARG A 167 -6.71 -12.85 5.09
CA ARG A 167 -5.32 -12.53 4.77
C ARG A 167 -5.01 -11.02 4.56
N PHE A 168 -5.94 -10.11 4.79
CA PHE A 168 -5.66 -8.67 4.59
C PHE A 168 -4.43 -8.25 5.41
N HIS A 169 -4.42 -8.50 6.71
CA HIS A 169 -3.28 -8.16 7.58
C HIS A 169 -1.98 -8.90 7.19
N ALA A 170 -2.08 -10.10 6.57
CA ALA A 170 -0.89 -10.79 6.07
C ALA A 170 -0.28 -10.06 4.86
N VAL A 171 -1.12 -9.61 3.92
CA VAL A 171 -0.69 -8.85 2.73
C VAL A 171 -0.17 -7.48 3.14
N MET A 172 -0.88 -6.76 4.02
CA MET A 172 -0.43 -5.47 4.56
C MET A 172 0.90 -5.57 5.30
N ALA A 173 1.10 -6.61 6.11
CA ALA A 173 2.35 -6.81 6.82
C ALA A 173 3.51 -7.17 5.88
N GLU A 174 3.25 -7.82 4.74
CA GLU A 174 4.26 -8.07 3.71
C GLU A 174 4.61 -6.77 2.97
N ASP A 175 3.62 -5.99 2.60
CA ASP A 175 3.74 -4.68 1.98
C ASP A 175 4.52 -3.70 2.87
N SER A 176 4.07 -3.48 4.10
CA SER A 176 4.76 -2.61 5.06
C SER A 176 6.18 -3.11 5.39
N GLY A 177 6.40 -4.44 5.35
CA GLY A 177 7.71 -5.03 5.55
C GLY A 177 8.71 -4.63 4.47
N GLN A 178 8.25 -4.46 3.23
CA GLN A 178 9.13 -4.07 2.12
C GLN A 178 9.11 -2.56 1.84
N SER A 179 8.03 -1.86 2.06
CA SER A 179 7.94 -0.42 1.79
C SER A 179 8.41 0.44 2.96
N VAL A 180 8.00 0.11 4.19
CA VAL A 180 8.30 0.88 5.40
C VAL A 180 9.52 0.31 6.13
N LEU A 181 9.49 -0.98 6.49
CA LEU A 181 10.51 -1.55 7.35
C LEU A 181 11.91 -1.55 6.71
N SER A 182 12.00 -1.82 5.39
CA SER A 182 13.29 -1.81 4.67
C SER A 182 13.93 -0.43 4.59
N SER A 183 13.14 0.64 4.71
CA SER A 183 13.56 2.04 4.58
C SER A 183 13.54 2.80 5.91
N LEU A 184 13.19 2.10 7.00
CA LEU A 184 12.90 2.73 8.29
C LEU A 184 14.09 3.52 8.84
N GLU A 185 15.25 2.87 8.95
CA GLU A 185 16.46 3.50 9.51
C GLU A 185 17.10 4.51 8.55
N SER A 186 17.11 4.21 7.24
CA SER A 186 17.82 5.00 6.25
C SER A 186 17.08 6.24 5.78
N HIS A 187 15.74 6.23 5.79
CA HIS A 187 14.94 7.30 5.17
C HIS A 187 13.81 7.81 6.06
N ILE A 188 13.19 6.96 6.89
CA ILE A 188 11.98 7.34 7.63
C ILE A 188 12.31 7.96 8.98
N LEU A 189 13.09 7.29 9.84
CA LEU A 189 13.50 7.86 11.12
C LEU A 189 14.26 9.20 10.98
N PRO A 190 15.11 9.39 9.95
CA PRO A 190 15.80 10.67 9.73
C PRO A 190 14.87 11.86 9.41
N LEU A 191 13.59 11.64 9.05
CA LEU A 191 12.60 12.71 8.92
C LEU A 191 12.39 13.46 10.22
N VAL A 192 12.72 12.84 11.36
CA VAL A 192 12.67 13.46 12.69
C VAL A 192 14.11 13.61 13.23
N PRO A 193 14.73 14.79 13.09
CA PRO A 193 16.10 15.00 13.52
C PRO A 193 16.33 14.63 15.00
N GLY A 194 17.37 13.86 15.28
CA GLY A 194 17.74 13.42 16.62
C GLY A 194 16.89 12.29 17.20
N LEU A 195 15.92 11.75 16.46
CA LEU A 195 15.04 10.68 16.93
C LEU A 195 15.82 9.42 17.31
N ASP A 196 16.80 9.02 16.47
CA ASP A 196 17.65 7.85 16.73
C ASP A 196 18.34 7.92 18.10
N ALA A 197 18.96 9.05 18.42
CA ALA A 197 19.60 9.26 19.71
C ALA A 197 18.59 9.24 20.89
N ARG A 198 17.38 9.78 20.69
CA ARG A 198 16.31 9.73 21.69
C ARG A 198 15.82 8.30 21.92
N LEU A 199 15.61 7.54 20.85
CA LEU A 199 15.24 6.11 20.92
C LEU A 199 16.32 5.29 21.63
N ALA A 200 17.59 5.52 21.32
CA ALA A 200 18.71 4.86 21.99
C ALA A 200 18.82 5.22 23.48
N ALA A 201 18.54 6.47 23.85
CA ALA A 201 18.54 6.92 25.23
C ALA A 201 17.36 6.38 26.05
N GLY A 202 16.24 6.10 25.43
CA GLY A 202 15.05 5.55 26.03
C GLY A 202 13.88 6.53 26.06
N ILE A 203 12.89 6.30 25.22
CA ILE A 203 11.63 7.06 25.14
C ILE A 203 10.42 6.12 25.09
N ARG A 204 9.23 6.69 25.22
CA ARG A 204 7.97 5.95 25.08
C ARG A 204 7.39 6.17 23.68
N VAL A 205 7.13 5.08 22.97
CA VAL A 205 6.64 5.07 21.59
C VAL A 205 5.27 4.41 21.55
N LEU A 206 4.34 4.99 20.78
CA LEU A 206 3.02 4.41 20.50
C LEU A 206 2.85 4.29 18.98
N ASP A 207 2.33 3.15 18.53
CA ASP A 207 1.86 2.96 17.15
C ASP A 207 0.36 2.70 17.17
N VAL A 208 -0.41 3.55 16.49
CA VAL A 208 -1.88 3.49 16.44
C VAL A 208 -2.30 2.91 15.09
N GLY A 209 -2.99 1.76 15.13
CA GLY A 209 -3.26 0.95 13.94
C GLY A 209 -2.02 0.14 13.53
N CYS A 210 -1.39 -0.51 14.51
CA CYS A 210 -0.09 -1.16 14.30
C CYS A 210 -0.15 -2.46 13.47
N GLY A 211 -1.34 -2.95 13.12
CA GLY A 211 -1.52 -4.19 12.42
C GLY A 211 -0.80 -5.36 13.11
N ARG A 212 -0.01 -6.12 12.37
CA ARG A 212 0.81 -7.24 12.90
C ARG A 212 2.07 -6.80 13.65
N GLY A 213 2.24 -5.51 13.92
CA GLY A 213 3.26 -4.96 14.82
C GLY A 213 4.72 -5.15 14.37
N ARG A 214 5.00 -5.46 13.12
CA ARG A 214 6.36 -5.77 12.63
C ARG A 214 7.32 -4.61 12.81
N ILE A 215 6.87 -3.38 12.54
CA ILE A 215 7.68 -2.16 12.70
C ILE A 215 8.02 -1.97 14.19
N MET A 216 7.03 -2.10 15.06
CA MET A 216 7.23 -1.95 16.50
C MET A 216 8.13 -3.06 17.07
N ASN A 217 7.97 -4.31 16.66
CA ASN A 217 8.87 -5.40 17.05
C ASN A 217 10.31 -5.17 16.59
N TYR A 218 10.48 -4.62 15.38
CA TYR A 218 11.80 -4.27 14.89
C TYR A 218 12.44 -3.15 15.70
N LEU A 219 11.72 -2.05 15.94
CA LEU A 219 12.21 -0.94 16.76
C LEU A 219 12.50 -1.36 18.20
N ALA A 220 11.67 -2.23 18.79
CA ALA A 220 11.90 -2.74 20.14
C ALA A 220 13.18 -3.59 20.25
N ALA A 221 13.51 -4.35 19.20
CA ALA A 221 14.77 -5.09 19.13
C ALA A 221 15.98 -4.15 18.99
N LEU A 222 15.84 -3.08 18.18
CA LEU A 222 16.92 -2.14 17.88
C LEU A 222 17.20 -1.18 19.06
N TYR A 223 16.15 -0.78 19.81
CA TYR A 223 16.24 0.21 20.90
C TYR A 223 15.76 -0.36 22.26
N PRO A 224 16.56 -1.21 22.92
CA PRO A 224 16.16 -1.90 24.14
C PRO A 224 15.86 -0.99 25.34
N ASN A 225 16.35 0.25 25.34
CA ASN A 225 16.09 1.23 26.40
C ASN A 225 14.73 1.93 26.25
N SER A 226 14.17 1.96 25.04
CA SER A 226 12.86 2.53 24.75
C SER A 226 11.73 1.54 25.07
N ARG A 227 10.52 2.05 25.27
CA ARG A 227 9.32 1.26 25.53
C ARG A 227 8.31 1.49 24.41
N PHE A 228 7.78 0.41 23.88
CA PHE A 228 6.91 0.42 22.72
C PHE A 228 5.51 -0.11 23.08
N THR A 229 4.49 0.54 22.54
CA THR A 229 3.10 0.11 22.63
C THR A 229 2.53 0.10 21.23
N GLY A 230 1.92 -1.01 20.80
CA GLY A 230 1.15 -1.10 19.56
C GLY A 230 -0.33 -1.30 19.86
N MET A 231 -1.20 -0.55 19.21
CA MET A 231 -2.64 -0.66 19.34
C MET A 231 -3.29 -0.96 17.99
N ASP A 232 -4.21 -1.92 17.95
CA ASP A 232 -4.99 -2.27 16.77
C ASP A 232 -6.35 -2.87 17.17
N LEU A 233 -7.37 -2.70 16.33
CA LEU A 233 -8.70 -3.28 16.52
C LEU A 233 -8.69 -4.81 16.31
N SER A 234 -7.80 -5.32 15.45
CA SER A 234 -7.76 -6.71 15.03
C SER A 234 -7.11 -7.63 16.06
N LEU A 235 -7.91 -8.50 16.67
CA LEU A 235 -7.39 -9.55 17.55
C LEU A 235 -6.40 -10.49 16.82
N GLU A 236 -6.63 -10.80 15.54
CA GLU A 236 -5.73 -11.63 14.72
C GLU A 236 -4.36 -10.97 14.59
N ALA A 237 -4.34 -9.68 14.20
CA ALA A 237 -3.12 -8.93 14.02
C ALA A 237 -2.32 -8.81 15.33
N ILE A 238 -2.99 -8.44 16.42
CA ILE A 238 -2.36 -8.33 17.76
C ILE A 238 -1.85 -9.69 18.27
N THR A 239 -2.57 -10.78 18.00
CA THR A 239 -2.11 -12.12 18.38
C THR A 239 -0.82 -12.47 17.66
N PHE A 240 -0.73 -12.19 16.37
CA PHE A 240 0.49 -12.36 15.58
C PHE A 240 1.64 -11.49 16.12
N ALA A 241 1.39 -10.20 16.39
CA ALA A 241 2.39 -9.27 16.91
C ALA A 241 3.00 -9.73 18.24
N ARG A 242 2.15 -10.22 19.17
CA ARG A 242 2.59 -10.78 20.46
C ARG A 242 3.40 -12.06 20.31
N GLN A 243 3.00 -12.93 19.38
CA GLN A 243 3.75 -14.15 19.08
C GLN A 243 5.15 -13.81 18.56
N GLU A 244 5.26 -12.93 17.58
CA GLU A 244 6.55 -12.48 17.03
C GLU A 244 7.43 -11.81 18.10
N ALA A 245 6.86 -10.98 18.98
CA ALA A 245 7.57 -10.39 20.12
C ALA A 245 8.14 -11.47 21.05
N THR A 246 7.35 -12.51 21.33
CA THR A 246 7.76 -13.65 22.17
C THR A 246 8.89 -14.45 21.53
N GLU A 247 8.79 -14.76 20.23
CA GLU A 247 9.81 -15.46 19.45
C GLU A 247 11.14 -14.70 19.45
N LYS A 248 11.07 -13.38 19.32
CA LYS A 248 12.22 -12.47 19.39
C LYS A 248 12.68 -12.16 20.83
N ARG A 249 11.99 -12.66 21.85
CA ARG A 249 12.28 -12.46 23.28
C ARG A 249 12.31 -10.97 23.69
N LEU A 250 11.47 -10.15 23.10
CA LEU A 250 11.38 -8.74 23.42
C LEU A 250 10.68 -8.52 24.77
N GLN A 251 11.21 -7.61 25.60
CA GLN A 251 10.70 -7.31 26.93
C GLN A 251 10.21 -5.87 27.08
N ASN A 252 10.42 -5.05 26.05
CA ASN A 252 10.17 -3.61 26.07
C ASN A 252 9.02 -3.21 25.14
N ILE A 253 8.13 -4.15 24.80
CA ILE A 253 6.99 -3.93 23.92
C ILE A 253 5.72 -4.59 24.46
N GLU A 254 4.60 -3.92 24.29
CA GLU A 254 3.26 -4.46 24.55
C GLU A 254 2.34 -4.19 23.36
N PHE A 255 1.38 -5.08 23.14
CA PHE A 255 0.37 -4.95 22.11
C PHE A 255 -1.04 -5.04 22.71
N VAL A 256 -1.91 -4.12 22.35
CA VAL A 256 -3.25 -3.97 22.91
C VAL A 256 -4.31 -4.04 21.81
N VAL A 257 -5.31 -4.92 21.99
CA VAL A 257 -6.53 -4.88 21.16
C VAL A 257 -7.37 -3.71 21.64
N ALA A 258 -7.58 -2.70 20.80
CA ALA A 258 -8.32 -1.51 21.18
C ALA A 258 -9.15 -0.95 20.01
N ASP A 259 -10.40 -0.62 20.29
CA ASP A 259 -11.20 0.26 19.46
C ASP A 259 -10.84 1.71 19.80
N MET A 260 -10.41 2.47 18.82
CA MET A 260 -9.97 3.85 19.01
C MET A 260 -11.03 4.88 18.60
N SER A 261 -12.28 4.46 18.45
CA SER A 261 -13.37 5.36 18.05
C SER A 261 -13.65 6.47 19.07
N ASP A 262 -13.25 6.29 20.33
CA ASP A 262 -13.37 7.26 21.44
C ASP A 262 -11.98 7.65 22.03
N PHE A 263 -10.92 7.50 21.23
CA PHE A 263 -9.55 7.71 21.70
C PHE A 263 -9.30 9.15 22.20
N ASP A 264 -10.04 10.14 21.68
CA ASP A 264 -10.00 11.52 22.20
C ASP A 264 -10.31 11.64 23.70
N SER A 265 -11.14 10.73 24.22
CA SER A 265 -11.51 10.70 25.65
C SER A 265 -10.70 9.68 26.45
N THR A 266 -10.29 8.58 25.85
CA THR A 266 -9.65 7.43 26.53
C THR A 266 -8.12 7.47 26.50
N ALA A 267 -7.52 8.20 25.55
CA ALA A 267 -6.07 8.31 25.43
C ALA A 267 -5.43 8.86 26.73
N PRO A 268 -4.29 8.29 27.19
CA PRO A 268 -3.54 8.84 28.31
C PRO A 268 -3.00 10.23 27.94
N SER A 269 -2.93 11.15 28.91
CA SER A 269 -2.43 12.50 28.65
C SER A 269 -0.91 12.55 28.69
N ALA A 270 -0.27 13.15 27.66
CA ALA A 270 1.17 13.42 27.59
C ALA A 270 2.04 12.21 27.98
N ALA A 271 1.68 11.01 27.46
CA ALA A 271 2.30 9.77 27.86
C ALA A 271 3.41 9.28 26.93
N PHE A 272 3.46 9.75 25.69
CA PHE A 272 4.37 9.27 24.66
C PHE A 272 5.21 10.41 24.08
N ASP A 273 6.48 10.09 23.83
CA ASP A 273 7.45 11.00 23.24
C ASP A 273 7.40 10.98 21.71
N PHE A 274 7.04 9.82 21.17
CA PHE A 274 6.93 9.57 19.73
C PHE A 274 5.69 8.71 19.45
N ILE A 275 4.88 9.12 18.48
CA ILE A 275 3.70 8.38 18.04
C ILE A 275 3.79 8.18 16.54
N THR A 276 3.37 7.01 16.06
CA THR A 276 3.34 6.66 14.63
C THR A 276 1.96 6.19 14.20
N THR A 277 1.66 6.39 12.92
CA THR A 277 0.59 5.68 12.19
C THR A 277 1.07 5.43 10.76
N PHE A 278 0.83 4.23 10.25
CA PHE A 278 1.21 3.84 8.91
C PHE A 278 -0.05 3.37 8.17
N ASP A 279 -0.56 4.17 7.25
CA ASP A 279 -1.78 3.94 6.45
C ASP A 279 -3.01 3.54 7.30
N ALA A 280 -3.14 4.11 8.52
CA ALA A 280 -4.13 3.66 9.49
C ALA A 280 -5.23 4.69 9.80
N ILE A 281 -5.09 5.96 9.43
CA ILE A 281 -6.04 7.01 9.82
C ILE A 281 -7.25 7.07 8.88
N HIS A 282 -7.04 6.88 7.59
CA HIS A 282 -8.07 7.06 6.57
C HIS A 282 -9.15 5.95 6.56
N ASP A 283 -8.91 4.83 7.22
CA ASP A 283 -9.87 3.73 7.34
C ASP A 283 -10.57 3.66 8.71
N GLN A 284 -10.17 4.53 9.65
CA GLN A 284 -10.82 4.61 10.96
C GLN A 284 -12.29 5.01 10.86
N ALA A 285 -13.12 4.49 11.76
CA ALA A 285 -14.52 4.91 11.84
C ALA A 285 -14.65 6.40 12.21
N ARG A 286 -13.81 6.86 13.16
CA ARG A 286 -13.83 8.24 13.66
C ARG A 286 -12.42 8.85 13.62
N PRO A 287 -11.89 9.18 12.44
CA PRO A 287 -10.50 9.59 12.29
C PRO A 287 -10.14 10.86 13.08
N LEU A 288 -11.06 11.81 13.20
CA LEU A 288 -10.82 13.00 14.01
C LEU A 288 -10.70 12.70 15.51
N HIS A 289 -11.46 11.73 16.04
CA HIS A 289 -11.34 11.31 17.44
C HIS A 289 -10.00 10.60 17.67
N VAL A 290 -9.57 9.77 16.75
CA VAL A 290 -8.24 9.13 16.80
C VAL A 290 -7.15 10.17 16.80
N LEU A 291 -7.17 11.14 15.89
CA LEU A 291 -6.16 12.21 15.82
C LEU A 291 -6.14 13.11 17.07
N LYS A 292 -7.31 13.42 17.65
CA LYS A 292 -7.41 14.13 18.94
C LYS A 292 -6.84 13.31 20.10
N GLY A 293 -7.06 12.00 20.10
CA GLY A 293 -6.48 11.07 21.05
C GLY A 293 -4.95 11.02 20.93
N ILE A 294 -4.42 10.96 19.71
CA ILE A 294 -2.99 11.07 19.44
C ILE A 294 -2.44 12.40 19.96
N HIS A 295 -3.10 13.51 19.66
CA HIS A 295 -2.70 14.83 20.19
C HIS A 295 -2.67 14.84 21.73
N ARG A 296 -3.69 14.27 22.39
CA ARG A 296 -3.74 14.17 23.85
C ARG A 296 -2.61 13.28 24.40
N ALA A 297 -2.35 12.13 23.76
CA ALA A 297 -1.36 11.15 24.22
C ALA A 297 0.09 11.62 24.01
N LEU A 298 0.32 12.46 23.02
CA LEU A 298 1.64 13.01 22.71
C LEU A 298 2.06 14.01 23.79
N ARG A 299 3.34 14.00 24.16
CA ARG A 299 3.97 15.04 25.00
C ARG A 299 4.07 16.35 24.23
N ASP A 300 4.25 17.46 24.94
CA ASP A 300 4.30 18.79 24.30
C ASP A 300 5.53 18.96 23.38
N ASP A 301 6.65 18.33 23.73
CA ASP A 301 7.88 18.22 22.93
C ASP A 301 7.95 16.95 22.06
N GLY A 302 6.87 16.18 22.05
CA GLY A 302 6.76 14.94 21.30
C GLY A 302 6.57 15.17 19.80
N VAL A 303 6.78 14.11 19.02
CA VAL A 303 6.58 14.09 17.57
C VAL A 303 5.61 13.00 17.18
N TYR A 304 4.66 13.33 16.32
CA TYR A 304 3.81 12.37 15.63
C TYR A 304 4.28 12.25 14.18
N LEU A 305 4.65 11.03 13.78
CA LEU A 305 5.01 10.68 12.41
C LEU A 305 3.86 9.89 11.79
N MET A 306 3.25 10.44 10.77
CA MET A 306 2.15 9.84 10.05
C MET A 306 2.58 9.52 8.62
N GLN A 307 2.35 8.30 8.17
CA GLN A 307 2.33 7.93 6.76
C GLN A 307 0.87 7.83 6.32
N ASP A 308 0.55 8.37 5.15
CA ASP A 308 -0.75 8.17 4.52
C ASP A 308 -0.65 8.38 3.00
N ILE A 309 -1.64 7.88 2.28
CA ILE A 309 -1.64 7.84 0.82
C ILE A 309 -1.44 9.23 0.21
N LYS A 310 -0.51 9.30 -0.74
CA LYS A 310 -0.22 10.50 -1.53
C LYS A 310 -1.32 10.70 -2.56
N GLY A 311 -2.02 11.81 -2.46
CA GLY A 311 -3.08 12.18 -3.38
C GLY A 311 -3.67 13.54 -3.02
N SER A 312 -4.52 14.07 -3.89
CA SER A 312 -5.33 15.25 -3.63
C SER A 312 -6.75 14.83 -3.22
N SER A 313 -7.39 15.63 -2.36
CA SER A 313 -8.81 15.50 -2.03
C SER A 313 -9.73 15.77 -3.24
N HIS A 314 -9.17 16.26 -4.35
CA HIS A 314 -9.89 16.60 -5.57
C HIS A 314 -9.55 15.62 -6.70
N VAL A 315 -10.54 14.90 -7.20
CA VAL A 315 -10.36 13.83 -8.21
C VAL A 315 -9.59 14.31 -9.45
N HIS A 316 -9.86 15.51 -9.93
CA HIS A 316 -9.22 16.07 -11.13
C HIS A 316 -7.70 16.29 -10.97
N ASN A 317 -7.20 16.45 -9.74
CA ASN A 317 -5.76 16.58 -9.48
C ASN A 317 -5.05 15.21 -9.46
N ASN A 318 -5.80 14.09 -9.41
CA ASN A 318 -5.28 12.73 -9.39
C ASN A 318 -5.28 12.06 -10.78
N ILE A 319 -5.67 12.73 -11.84
CA ILE A 319 -5.74 12.17 -13.21
C ILE A 319 -4.39 11.62 -13.67
N ALA A 320 -3.29 12.31 -13.36
CA ALA A 320 -1.94 11.89 -13.72
C ALA A 320 -1.24 11.05 -12.65
N HIS A 321 -1.95 10.66 -11.58
CA HIS A 321 -1.34 9.85 -10.50
C HIS A 321 -1.02 8.45 -11.03
N PRO A 322 0.25 7.96 -10.92
CA PRO A 322 0.68 6.72 -11.55
C PRO A 322 -0.06 5.48 -11.04
N LEU A 323 -0.52 5.51 -9.79
CA LEU A 323 -1.29 4.44 -9.14
C LEU A 323 -2.76 4.83 -8.89
N GLY A 324 -3.25 5.92 -9.51
CA GLY A 324 -4.55 6.50 -9.18
C GLY A 324 -5.71 5.50 -9.24
N THR A 325 -5.83 4.74 -10.33
CA THR A 325 -6.87 3.71 -10.47
C THR A 325 -6.77 2.64 -9.38
N PHE A 326 -5.56 2.13 -9.11
CA PHE A 326 -5.33 1.12 -8.07
C PHE A 326 -5.72 1.66 -6.69
N LEU A 327 -5.26 2.85 -6.31
CA LEU A 327 -5.53 3.47 -5.01
C LEU A 327 -7.02 3.78 -4.79
N TYR A 328 -7.72 4.30 -5.81
CA TYR A 328 -9.17 4.47 -5.74
C TYR A 328 -9.91 3.13 -5.62
N THR A 329 -9.41 2.07 -6.25
CA THR A 329 -10.00 0.73 -6.13
C THR A 329 -9.81 0.19 -4.72
N VAL A 330 -8.59 0.25 -4.15
CA VAL A 330 -8.33 -0.13 -2.75
C VAL A 330 -9.18 0.70 -1.81
N SER A 331 -9.25 2.01 -2.01
CA SER A 331 -10.08 2.92 -1.21
C SER A 331 -11.55 2.48 -1.18
N CYS A 332 -12.14 2.26 -2.35
CA CYS A 332 -13.55 1.88 -2.49
C CYS A 332 -13.84 0.48 -1.93
N MET A 333 -12.96 -0.48 -2.24
CA MET A 333 -13.17 -1.90 -1.94
C MET A 333 -12.63 -2.33 -0.56
N HIS A 334 -11.92 -1.46 0.15
CA HIS A 334 -11.41 -1.72 1.49
C HIS A 334 -11.55 -0.49 2.40
N CYS A 335 -10.67 0.50 2.32
CA CYS A 335 -10.52 1.54 3.34
C CYS A 335 -11.82 2.30 3.64
N MET A 336 -12.49 2.79 2.60
CA MET A 336 -13.77 3.51 2.75
C MET A 336 -14.86 2.59 3.31
N THR A 337 -15.00 1.40 2.71
CA THR A 337 -16.11 0.50 3.04
C THR A 337 -15.99 -0.14 4.42
N VAL A 338 -14.77 -0.41 4.92
CA VAL A 338 -14.58 -0.93 6.29
C VAL A 338 -14.89 0.14 7.34
N SER A 339 -14.58 1.40 7.07
CA SER A 339 -14.97 2.53 7.91
C SER A 339 -16.50 2.66 7.96
N LEU A 340 -17.17 2.62 6.80
CA LEU A 340 -18.64 2.68 6.71
C LEU A 340 -19.33 1.49 7.39
N ALA A 341 -18.73 0.29 7.36
CA ALA A 341 -19.26 -0.89 8.06
C ALA A 341 -19.33 -0.71 9.59
N GLN A 342 -18.45 0.15 10.12
CA GLN A 342 -18.42 0.53 11.53
C GLN A 342 -19.27 1.78 11.84
N GLY A 343 -20.09 2.25 10.91
CA GLY A 343 -20.83 3.50 11.02
C GLY A 343 -19.93 4.74 10.99
N GLY A 344 -18.76 4.61 10.37
CA GLY A 344 -17.74 5.65 10.31
C GLY A 344 -17.91 6.67 9.18
N GLU A 345 -16.95 7.57 9.07
CA GLU A 345 -16.95 8.69 8.11
C GLU A 345 -16.66 8.25 6.66
N GLY A 346 -16.01 7.10 6.46
CA GLY A 346 -15.67 6.58 5.14
C GLY A 346 -14.73 7.48 4.33
N LEU A 347 -13.67 7.99 4.95
CA LEU A 347 -12.70 8.86 4.25
C LEU A 347 -12.05 8.16 3.06
N GLY A 348 -11.61 6.92 3.26
CA GLY A 348 -10.93 6.12 2.24
C GLY A 348 -9.51 6.61 1.93
N ALA A 349 -8.71 5.74 1.32
CA ALA A 349 -7.30 5.97 1.04
C ALA A 349 -7.02 7.26 0.24
N MET A 350 -7.94 7.67 -0.64
CA MET A 350 -7.78 8.86 -1.48
C MET A 350 -8.41 10.12 -0.88
N TRP A 351 -8.42 10.24 0.46
CA TRP A 351 -8.92 11.45 1.13
C TRP A 351 -8.03 12.69 0.90
N GLY A 352 -6.75 12.48 0.57
CA GLY A 352 -5.84 13.47 0.05
C GLY A 352 -5.20 14.40 1.08
N GLU A 353 -4.09 15.03 0.68
CA GLU A 353 -3.27 15.87 1.57
C GLU A 353 -4.05 17.03 2.17
N GLU A 354 -4.91 17.70 1.39
CA GLU A 354 -5.66 18.87 1.84
C GLU A 354 -6.58 18.50 3.02
N LYS A 355 -7.29 17.38 2.92
CA LYS A 355 -8.15 16.90 4.00
C LYS A 355 -7.33 16.38 5.19
N THR A 356 -6.23 15.68 4.93
CA THR A 356 -5.28 15.22 5.96
C THR A 356 -4.83 16.39 6.83
N ARG A 357 -4.32 17.46 6.20
CA ARG A 357 -3.87 18.65 6.91
C ARG A 357 -4.99 19.33 7.71
N ALA A 358 -6.18 19.44 7.12
CA ALA A 358 -7.34 20.00 7.79
C ALA A 358 -7.76 19.18 9.03
N TYR A 359 -7.68 17.84 8.98
CA TYR A 359 -7.98 16.98 10.14
C TYR A 359 -6.92 17.08 11.22
N LEU A 360 -5.64 17.12 10.88
CA LEU A 360 -4.54 17.36 11.82
C LEU A 360 -4.70 18.71 12.53
N GLN A 361 -5.02 19.79 11.80
CA GLN A 361 -5.29 21.10 12.38
C GLN A 361 -6.50 21.09 13.33
N ARG A 362 -7.61 20.45 12.91
CA ARG A 362 -8.81 20.28 13.76
C ARG A 362 -8.56 19.44 15.00
N ALA A 363 -7.58 18.54 14.96
CA ALA A 363 -7.16 17.76 16.12
C ALA A 363 -6.30 18.57 17.11
N GLY A 364 -5.80 19.73 16.73
CA GLY A 364 -5.04 20.65 17.60
C GLY A 364 -3.56 20.79 17.23
N PHE A 365 -3.08 20.08 16.22
CA PHE A 365 -1.69 20.18 15.75
C PHE A 365 -1.46 21.50 15.01
N ARG A 366 -0.29 22.10 15.22
CA ARG A 366 0.06 23.40 14.62
C ARG A 366 1.17 23.28 13.60
N SER A 367 2.24 22.54 13.90
CA SER A 367 3.32 22.28 12.97
C SER A 367 3.03 20.98 12.19
N ILE A 368 2.91 21.08 10.88
CA ILE A 368 2.64 19.94 9.97
C ILE A 368 3.58 20.09 8.77
N GLU A 369 4.63 19.31 8.74
CA GLU A 369 5.56 19.23 7.62
C GLU A 369 5.25 18.00 6.78
N THR A 370 5.20 18.15 5.46
CA THR A 370 4.94 17.03 4.52
C THR A 370 6.22 16.70 3.76
N TYR A 371 6.57 15.43 3.72
CA TYR A 371 7.71 14.89 2.99
C TYR A 371 7.28 13.84 1.98
N GLN A 372 8.01 13.75 0.88
CA GLN A 372 7.90 12.69 -0.13
C GLN A 372 9.25 12.02 -0.27
N LEU A 373 9.28 10.70 -0.09
CA LEU A 373 10.50 9.91 -0.19
C LEU A 373 10.62 9.33 -1.59
N ALA A 374 11.81 9.39 -2.19
CA ALA A 374 12.02 8.99 -3.58
C ALA A 374 11.71 7.50 -3.85
N HIS A 375 11.86 6.64 -2.85
CA HIS A 375 11.55 5.21 -2.92
C HIS A 375 10.05 4.91 -2.67
N ASP A 376 9.28 5.87 -2.15
CA ASP A 376 7.86 5.70 -1.80
C ASP A 376 7.00 6.58 -2.71
N ILE A 377 6.58 6.01 -3.82
CA ILE A 377 5.73 6.71 -4.80
C ILE A 377 4.26 6.81 -4.38
N GLN A 378 3.88 6.07 -3.32
CA GLN A 378 2.51 5.86 -2.92
C GLN A 378 2.08 6.78 -1.78
N ASN A 379 3.00 7.19 -0.91
CA ASN A 379 2.66 7.86 0.34
C ASN A 379 3.29 9.24 0.49
N ASN A 380 2.61 10.07 1.28
CA ASN A 380 3.16 11.25 1.94
C ASN A 380 3.53 10.89 3.39
N TRP A 381 4.56 11.54 3.88
CA TRP A 381 5.04 11.44 5.25
C TRP A 381 4.85 12.78 5.95
N TYR A 382 4.17 12.77 7.10
CA TYR A 382 3.88 13.98 7.85
C TYR A 382 4.62 13.95 9.19
N VAL A 383 5.46 14.94 9.43
CA VAL A 383 6.08 15.19 10.74
C VAL A 383 5.26 16.25 11.43
N VAL A 384 4.62 15.89 12.54
CA VAL A 384 3.55 16.67 13.14
C VAL A 384 3.89 16.95 14.60
N ARG A 385 3.66 18.22 15.05
CA ARG A 385 3.89 18.66 16.42
C ARG A 385 2.74 19.49 16.94
N LYS A 386 2.61 19.54 18.26
CA LYS A 386 1.57 20.33 18.94
C LYS A 386 1.81 21.85 18.82
N GLN A 387 3.05 22.27 18.80
CA GLN A 387 3.45 23.68 18.76
C GLN A 387 4.24 23.98 17.49
N ASP A 388 4.22 25.26 17.10
CA ASP A 388 5.09 25.70 16.01
C ASP A 388 6.55 25.52 16.43
N GLN A 389 7.39 25.09 15.48
CA GLN A 389 8.83 25.09 15.73
C GLN A 389 9.30 26.55 15.84
N GLU A 390 10.02 26.89 16.90
CA GLU A 390 10.83 28.12 16.87
C GLU A 390 11.81 27.98 15.67
N PRO A 391 11.95 29.04 14.85
CA PRO A 391 12.90 28.99 13.74
C PRO A 391 14.27 28.60 14.28
N SER A 392 14.84 27.50 13.76
CA SER A 392 16.17 27.09 14.17
C SER A 392 17.14 28.26 13.92
N GLN A 393 17.97 28.61 14.88
CA GLN A 393 18.97 29.71 14.77
C GLN A 393 20.04 29.49 13.69
N LYS A 394 19.81 28.58 12.74
CA LYS A 394 20.76 28.24 11.67
C LYS A 394 20.66 29.07 10.39
N ASP A 395 19.66 29.93 10.27
CA ASP A 395 19.55 30.87 9.14
C ASP A 395 19.93 32.29 9.53
N ASN A 396 21.07 32.46 10.18
CA ASN A 396 21.69 33.77 10.30
C ASN A 396 22.48 34.04 9.01
N PRO A 397 22.10 35.02 8.16
CA PRO A 397 22.80 35.32 6.89
C PRO A 397 24.27 35.76 7.11
N ASP A 398 24.69 36.06 8.34
CA ASP A 398 26.01 36.59 8.67
C ASP A 398 27.12 35.53 8.77
N ASP A 399 26.84 34.22 8.60
CA ASP A 399 27.86 33.16 8.67
C ASP A 399 28.43 32.72 7.32
N GLN A 400 28.02 33.37 6.20
CA GLN A 400 28.60 33.11 4.88
C GLN A 400 29.96 33.79 4.61
N ASP A 401 30.42 34.68 5.50
CA ASP A 401 31.68 35.43 5.30
C ASP A 401 32.94 34.83 5.97
N ARG A 402 32.87 33.61 6.55
CA ARG A 402 34.01 33.02 7.28
C ARG A 402 34.83 31.97 6.56
N TYR A 403 34.54 31.65 5.31
CA TYR A 403 35.41 30.80 4.46
C TYR A 403 35.79 31.49 3.13
N GLY A 404 36.33 32.68 3.26
CA GLY A 404 37.10 33.35 2.20
C GLY A 404 38.56 32.95 2.26
N LEU A 405 39.03 32.36 1.17
CA LEU A 405 40.41 32.40 0.64
C LEU A 405 41.56 31.98 1.56
N GLN A 406 42.09 30.77 1.33
CA GLN A 406 43.49 30.62 0.79
C GLN A 406 43.63 29.31 0.04
#